data_756ab76bb01c43c036a21dfb934987de
#
_entry.id   756ab76bb01c43c036a21dfb934987de
#
_cell.length_a   1.000
_cell.length_b   1.000
_cell.length_c   1.000
_cell.angle_alpha   90.00
_cell.angle_beta   90.00
_cell.angle_gamma   90.00
#
_symmetry.space_group_name_H-M   'P 1'
#
loop_
_entity.id
_entity.type
_entity.pdbx_description
1 polymer ?
#
loop_
_entity_poly.entity_id
_entity_poly.type
_entity_poly.pdbx_seq_one_letter_code
_entity_poly.pdbx_strand_id
1 'polypeptide(L)'
;MAKLVVFYSRADENYFGGQHRYIKVGNTEKAAKTIAQITGADLFKIEQKVPYAADYNTCVAEARKDFQENARPELVNLPTDLNAYDEIYLGYPNYCGTMPMAVYTFLETYDFSGKTIHPFCTHEGS
;
A
#
# COMPACT_ATOMS: atom_id res chain seq x y z
N MET A 1 -0.73 -22.87 -7.34
CA MET A 1 0.08 -21.66 -7.39
C MET A 1 -0.09 -20.88 -6.09
N ALA A 2 0.92 -20.14 -5.70
CA ALA A 2 0.87 -19.40 -4.44
C ALA A 2 0.13 -18.06 -4.60
N LYS A 3 -0.30 -17.50 -3.47
CA LYS A 3 -0.96 -16.20 -3.38
C LYS A 3 -0.07 -15.24 -2.61
N LEU A 4 -0.10 -13.97 -2.98
CA LEU A 4 0.66 -12.92 -2.32
C LEU A 4 -0.27 -11.77 -1.93
N VAL A 5 -0.16 -11.28 -0.71
CA VAL A 5 -0.79 -10.03 -0.29
C VAL A 5 0.29 -8.96 -0.30
N VAL A 6 0.13 -7.99 -1.20
CA VAL A 6 0.99 -6.82 -1.31
C VAL A 6 0.24 -5.64 -0.75
N PHE A 7 0.86 -4.87 0.14
CA PHE A 7 0.15 -3.75 0.74
C PHE A 7 1.08 -2.57 1.01
N TYR A 8 0.49 -1.38 0.92
CA TYR A 8 1.07 -0.14 1.41
C TYR A 8 0.24 0.32 2.59
N SER A 9 0.87 0.58 3.72
CA SER A 9 0.16 0.99 4.92
C SER A 9 0.91 2.10 5.63
N ARG A 10 0.17 2.92 6.37
CA ARG A 10 0.72 4.00 7.15
C ARG A 10 0.42 3.80 8.63
N ALA A 11 1.47 3.63 9.42
CA ALA A 11 1.41 3.76 10.88
C ALA A 11 1.48 5.27 11.23
N ASP A 12 1.84 5.61 12.44
CA ASP A 12 1.95 6.97 12.94
C ASP A 12 0.61 7.69 12.94
N GLU A 13 0.56 8.98 12.62
CA GLU A 13 -0.68 9.74 12.65
C GLU A 13 -1.54 9.46 11.42
N ASN A 14 -2.77 9.04 11.66
CA ASN A 14 -3.75 8.73 10.63
C ASN A 14 -5.08 9.42 10.96
N TYR A 15 -5.95 9.52 9.94
CA TYR A 15 -7.30 10.04 10.10
C TYR A 15 -8.29 8.89 9.98
N PHE A 16 -8.99 8.60 11.09
CA PHE A 16 -10.11 7.65 11.07
C PHE A 16 -11.01 7.87 12.28
N GLY A 17 -12.26 7.43 12.17
CA GLY A 17 -13.25 7.70 13.21
C GLY A 17 -13.49 9.19 13.43
N GLY A 18 -13.29 10.02 12.39
CA GLY A 18 -13.45 11.46 12.46
C GLY A 18 -12.33 12.22 13.16
N GLN A 19 -11.21 11.57 13.49
CA GLN A 19 -10.11 12.18 14.24
C GLN A 19 -8.74 11.74 13.71
N HIS A 20 -7.72 12.59 13.94
CA HIS A 20 -6.34 12.19 13.78
C HIS A 20 -5.93 11.30 14.95
N ARG A 21 -5.32 10.15 14.67
CA ARG A 21 -4.91 9.18 15.70
C ARG A 21 -3.54 8.59 15.35
N TYR A 22 -2.70 8.42 16.37
CA TYR A 22 -1.46 7.66 16.23
C TYR A 22 -1.73 6.19 16.39
N ILE A 23 -1.22 5.38 15.47
CA ILE A 23 -1.36 3.93 15.50
C ILE A 23 0.00 3.27 15.20
N LYS A 24 0.28 2.13 15.86
CA LYS A 24 1.52 1.37 15.64
C LYS A 24 1.47 0.56 14.37
N VAL A 25 0.30 0.06 13.99
CA VAL A 25 0.08 -0.75 12.81
C VAL A 25 -1.02 -0.09 11.99
N GLY A 26 -0.73 0.24 10.74
CA GLY A 26 -1.69 0.89 9.86
C GLY A 26 -2.91 0.03 9.57
N ASN A 27 -4.03 0.66 9.22
CA ASN A 27 -5.29 -0.05 8.97
C ASN A 27 -5.20 -0.98 7.76
N THR A 28 -4.50 -0.57 6.70
CA THR A 28 -4.29 -1.43 5.52
C THR A 28 -3.48 -2.66 5.90
N GLU A 29 -2.47 -2.51 6.76
CA GLU A 29 -1.68 -3.65 7.22
C GLU A 29 -2.52 -4.64 8.02
N LYS A 30 -3.43 -4.17 8.87
CA LYS A 30 -4.35 -5.04 9.62
C LYS A 30 -5.22 -5.85 8.67
N ALA A 31 -5.78 -5.20 7.65
CA ALA A 31 -6.60 -5.88 6.64
C ALA A 31 -5.77 -6.89 5.85
N ALA A 32 -4.55 -6.54 5.46
CA ALA A 32 -3.66 -7.42 4.72
C ALA A 32 -3.32 -8.68 5.51
N LYS A 33 -3.01 -8.55 6.80
CA LYS A 33 -2.72 -9.69 7.67
C LYS A 33 -3.92 -10.61 7.81
N THR A 34 -5.12 -10.06 7.91
CA THR A 34 -6.36 -10.83 7.96
C THR A 34 -6.56 -11.65 6.69
N ILE A 35 -6.39 -11.02 5.53
CA ILE A 35 -6.52 -11.70 4.24
C ILE A 35 -5.48 -12.82 4.11
N ALA A 36 -4.23 -12.55 4.48
CA ALA A 36 -3.18 -13.55 4.42
C ALA A 36 -3.49 -14.76 5.33
N GLN A 37 -4.04 -14.50 6.50
CA GLN A 37 -4.43 -15.56 7.44
C GLN A 37 -5.55 -16.44 6.87
N ILE A 38 -6.54 -15.83 6.24
CA ILE A 38 -7.69 -16.56 5.66
C ILE A 38 -7.27 -17.35 4.42
N THR A 39 -6.42 -16.78 3.56
CA THR A 39 -6.06 -17.36 2.26
C THR A 39 -4.80 -18.22 2.30
N GLY A 40 -4.00 -18.12 3.36
CA GLY A 40 -2.68 -18.75 3.42
C GLY A 40 -1.63 -18.06 2.55
N ALA A 41 -1.88 -16.83 2.11
CA ALA A 41 -0.98 -16.09 1.25
C ALA A 41 0.27 -15.58 1.99
N ASP A 42 1.34 -15.37 1.24
CA ASP A 42 2.52 -14.65 1.73
C ASP A 42 2.20 -13.15 1.82
N LEU A 43 3.00 -12.42 2.58
CA LEU A 43 2.84 -10.96 2.76
C LEU A 43 4.06 -10.23 2.24
N PHE A 44 3.83 -9.12 1.54
CA PHE A 44 4.89 -8.17 1.19
C PHE A 44 4.42 -6.75 1.45
N LYS A 45 5.19 -6.00 2.26
CA LYS A 45 4.91 -4.60 2.55
C LYS A 45 5.68 -3.70 1.61
N ILE A 46 4.98 -2.81 0.91
CA ILE A 46 5.60 -1.79 0.08
C ILE A 46 6.17 -0.70 0.98
N GLU A 47 7.46 -0.42 0.89
CA GLU A 47 8.14 0.61 1.67
C GLU A 47 8.89 1.57 0.76
N GLN A 48 8.69 2.87 0.98
CA GLN A 48 9.43 3.90 0.26
C GLN A 48 10.83 4.04 0.86
N LYS A 49 11.82 4.30 0.00
CA LYS A 49 13.17 4.60 0.45
C LYS A 49 13.19 5.85 1.32
N VAL A 50 12.37 6.85 0.96
CA VAL A 50 12.16 8.06 1.75
C VAL A 50 10.70 8.10 2.17
N PRO A 51 10.35 7.69 3.40
CA PRO A 51 8.96 7.66 3.83
C PRO A 51 8.39 9.07 4.02
N TYR A 52 7.07 9.18 3.96
CA TYR A 52 6.40 10.42 4.30
C TYR A 52 6.51 10.73 5.79
N ALA A 53 6.30 12.01 6.14
CA ALA A 53 6.38 12.45 7.53
C ALA A 53 5.37 11.73 8.43
N ALA A 54 5.72 11.57 9.70
CA ALA A 54 4.82 10.98 10.70
C ALA A 54 3.60 11.87 10.96
N ASP A 55 3.78 13.19 10.89
CA ASP A 55 2.68 14.14 11.02
C ASP A 55 1.69 14.01 9.87
N TYR A 56 0.41 13.87 10.20
CA TYR A 56 -0.61 13.61 9.19
C TYR A 56 -0.70 14.72 8.13
N ASN A 57 -0.75 15.98 8.57
CA ASN A 57 -0.91 17.11 7.65
C ASN A 57 0.29 17.26 6.71
N THR A 58 1.50 17.05 7.22
CA THR A 58 2.71 17.08 6.41
C THR A 58 2.72 15.92 5.41
N CYS A 59 2.33 14.73 5.85
CA CYS A 59 2.19 13.56 4.98
C CYS A 59 1.19 13.83 3.84
N VAL A 60 0.05 14.43 4.14
CA VAL A 60 -0.97 14.76 3.13
C VAL A 60 -0.40 15.72 2.11
N ALA A 61 0.33 16.75 2.55
CA ALA A 61 0.96 17.71 1.64
C ALA A 61 1.99 17.03 0.72
N GLU A 62 2.82 16.18 1.28
CA GLU A 62 3.82 15.41 0.51
C GLU A 62 3.16 14.48 -0.49
N ALA A 63 2.13 13.75 -0.07
CA ALA A 63 1.41 12.82 -0.94
C ALA A 63 0.69 13.57 -2.08
N ARG A 64 0.11 14.72 -1.78
CA ARG A 64 -0.55 15.55 -2.80
C ARG A 64 0.44 16.08 -3.83
N LYS A 65 1.63 16.50 -3.38
CA LYS A 65 2.69 16.94 -4.28
C LYS A 65 3.11 15.80 -5.21
N ASP A 66 3.34 14.61 -4.66
CA ASP A 66 3.69 13.44 -5.46
C ASP A 66 2.59 13.10 -6.47
N PHE A 67 1.33 13.19 -6.07
CA PHE A 67 0.20 12.96 -6.97
C PHE A 67 0.18 13.98 -8.12
N GLN A 68 0.35 15.28 -7.82
CA GLN A 68 0.33 16.35 -8.81
C GLN A 68 1.50 16.24 -9.80
N GLU A 69 2.66 15.79 -9.31
CA GLU A 69 3.86 15.61 -10.13
C GLU A 69 3.90 14.25 -10.83
N ASN A 70 2.91 13.39 -10.58
CA ASN A 70 2.90 12.01 -11.07
C ASN A 70 4.19 11.28 -10.70
N ALA A 71 4.62 11.44 -9.44
CA ALA A 71 5.87 10.91 -8.94
C ALA A 71 5.86 9.39 -8.87
N ARG A 72 7.06 8.80 -8.95
CA ARG A 72 7.26 7.35 -8.74
C ARG A 72 8.29 7.15 -7.64
N PRO A 73 7.88 7.23 -6.35
CA PRO A 73 8.80 7.07 -5.23
C PRO A 73 9.58 5.77 -5.31
N GLU A 74 10.88 5.84 -5.02
CA GLU A 74 11.73 4.66 -5.00
C GLU A 74 11.37 3.76 -3.83
N LEU A 75 11.36 2.45 -4.07
CA LEU A 75 11.00 1.44 -3.07
C LEU A 75 12.22 0.66 -2.65
N VAL A 76 12.15 0.02 -1.45
CA VAL A 76 13.22 -0.81 -0.91
C VAL A 76 12.76 -2.25 -0.73
N ASN A 77 13.73 -3.16 -0.66
CA ASN A 77 13.50 -4.58 -0.35
C ASN A 77 12.54 -5.29 -1.33
N LEU A 78 12.51 -4.86 -2.59
CA LEU A 78 11.63 -5.44 -3.59
C LEU A 78 12.03 -6.90 -3.90
N PRO A 79 11.05 -7.81 -4.07
CA PRO A 79 11.33 -9.15 -4.58
C PRO A 79 11.96 -9.09 -5.97
N THR A 80 12.79 -10.07 -6.29
CA THR A 80 13.41 -10.16 -7.62
C THR A 80 12.36 -10.33 -8.72
N ASP A 81 11.36 -11.19 -8.48
CA ASP A 81 10.24 -11.41 -9.39
C ASP A 81 9.04 -11.90 -8.59
N LEU A 82 7.89 -12.01 -9.26
CA LEU A 82 6.64 -12.50 -8.68
C LEU A 82 6.16 -13.78 -9.34
N ASN A 83 7.07 -14.54 -9.98
CA ASN A 83 6.71 -15.69 -10.81
C ASN A 83 6.05 -16.83 -10.02
N ALA A 84 6.30 -16.92 -8.71
CA ALA A 84 5.70 -17.94 -7.85
C ALA A 84 4.21 -17.70 -7.56
N TYR A 85 3.69 -16.52 -7.89
CA TYR A 85 2.34 -16.11 -7.52
C TYR A 85 1.46 -15.92 -8.74
N ASP A 86 0.24 -16.44 -8.70
CA ASP A 86 -0.77 -16.24 -9.75
C ASP A 86 -1.94 -15.38 -9.28
N GLU A 87 -2.12 -15.22 -7.96
CA GLU A 87 -3.11 -14.33 -7.38
C GLU A 87 -2.44 -13.33 -6.45
N ILE A 88 -2.77 -12.06 -6.62
CA ILE A 88 -2.22 -10.97 -5.82
C ILE A 88 -3.34 -10.14 -5.23
N TYR A 89 -3.35 -10.02 -3.90
CA TYR A 89 -4.24 -9.11 -3.18
C TYR A 89 -3.46 -7.82 -2.96
N LEU A 90 -3.94 -6.72 -3.52
CA LEU A 90 -3.24 -5.43 -3.48
C LEU A 90 -3.99 -4.47 -2.58
N GLY A 91 -3.39 -4.12 -1.44
CA GLY A 91 -4.00 -3.26 -0.43
C GLY A 91 -3.33 -1.90 -0.34
N TYR A 92 -4.13 -0.85 -0.18
CA TYR A 92 -3.64 0.52 -0.07
C TYR A 92 -4.67 1.44 0.59
N PRO A 93 -4.21 2.52 1.26
CA PRO A 93 -5.12 3.57 1.70
C PRO A 93 -5.49 4.48 0.54
N ASN A 94 -6.64 5.16 0.66
CA ASN A 94 -7.03 6.16 -0.32
C ASN A 94 -6.22 7.45 -0.10
N TYR A 95 -5.35 7.77 -1.07
CA TYR A 95 -4.56 8.99 -1.08
C TYR A 95 -4.98 9.84 -2.28
N CYS A 96 -5.51 11.04 -2.02
CA CYS A 96 -5.95 11.97 -3.07
C CYS A 96 -6.94 11.34 -4.05
N GLY A 97 -7.82 10.46 -3.57
CA GLY A 97 -8.81 9.77 -4.39
C GLY A 97 -8.28 8.60 -5.21
N THR A 98 -7.04 8.17 -4.98
CA THR A 98 -6.41 7.07 -5.71
C THR A 98 -5.44 6.32 -4.80
N MET A 99 -4.63 5.45 -5.40
CA MET A 99 -3.56 4.74 -4.70
C MET A 99 -2.41 5.69 -4.37
N PRO A 100 -1.66 5.44 -3.27
CA PRO A 100 -0.37 6.11 -3.08
C PRO A 100 0.54 5.92 -4.29
N MET A 101 1.37 6.92 -4.61
CA MET A 101 2.25 6.85 -5.78
C MET A 101 3.24 5.69 -5.70
N ALA A 102 3.65 5.28 -4.48
CA ALA A 102 4.51 4.11 -4.28
C ALA A 102 3.88 2.82 -4.83
N VAL A 103 2.55 2.70 -4.81
CA VAL A 103 1.84 1.54 -5.37
C VAL A 103 1.99 1.53 -6.89
N TYR A 104 1.93 2.68 -7.54
CA TYR A 104 2.20 2.79 -8.97
C TYR A 104 3.62 2.34 -9.31
N THR A 105 4.61 2.73 -8.50
CA THR A 105 5.99 2.27 -8.67
C THR A 105 6.06 0.75 -8.65
N PHE A 106 5.40 0.11 -7.68
CA PHE A 106 5.38 -1.35 -7.56
C PHE A 106 4.73 -1.99 -8.79
N LEU A 107 3.58 -1.48 -9.23
CA LEU A 107 2.85 -2.04 -10.36
C LEU A 107 3.62 -1.92 -11.68
N GLU A 108 4.43 -0.88 -11.81
CA GLU A 108 5.25 -0.67 -13.02
C GLU A 108 6.56 -1.45 -12.99
N THR A 109 6.96 -1.96 -11.83
CA THR A 109 8.22 -2.70 -11.68
C THR A 109 8.13 -4.14 -12.20
N TYR A 110 6.93 -4.75 -12.13
CA TYR A 110 6.74 -6.17 -12.46
C TYR A 110 5.75 -6.34 -13.60
N ASP A 111 5.86 -7.50 -14.28
CA ASP A 111 4.88 -7.93 -15.28
C ASP A 111 3.79 -8.75 -14.59
N PHE A 112 2.55 -8.26 -14.66
CA PHE A 112 1.39 -8.91 -14.04
C PHE A 112 0.56 -9.72 -15.04
N SER A 113 1.05 -9.94 -16.24
CA SER A 113 0.36 -10.74 -17.26
C SER A 113 0.07 -12.16 -16.73
N GLY A 114 -1.14 -12.63 -16.93
CA GLY A 114 -1.57 -13.95 -16.48
C GLY A 114 -1.87 -14.05 -14.99
N LYS A 115 -1.78 -12.95 -14.26
CA LYS A 115 -2.08 -12.91 -12.81
C LYS A 115 -3.44 -12.26 -12.57
N THR A 116 -4.12 -12.73 -11.51
CA THR A 116 -5.36 -12.11 -11.03
C THR A 116 -5.01 -11.15 -9.90
N ILE A 117 -5.48 -9.91 -9.97
CA ILE A 117 -5.27 -8.90 -8.93
C ILE A 117 -6.59 -8.59 -8.26
N HIS A 118 -6.62 -8.70 -6.93
CA HIS A 118 -7.77 -8.35 -6.09
C HIS A 118 -7.42 -7.09 -5.28
N PRO A 119 -7.82 -5.90 -5.73
CA PRO A 119 -7.53 -4.68 -4.98
C PRO A 119 -8.44 -4.54 -3.76
N PHE A 120 -7.89 -3.98 -2.67
CA PHE A 120 -8.70 -3.55 -1.54
C PHE A 120 -8.16 -2.21 -1.02
N CYS A 121 -9.08 -1.33 -0.66
CA CYS A 121 -8.75 0.04 -0.27
C CYS A 121 -9.33 0.34 1.11
N THR A 122 -8.51 0.93 1.98
CA THR A 122 -8.98 1.44 3.27
C THR A 122 -9.16 2.94 3.20
N HIS A 123 -10.30 3.44 3.70
CA HIS A 123 -10.61 4.86 3.64
C HIS A 123 -11.61 5.24 4.73
N GLU A 124 -11.77 6.55 4.94
CA GLU A 124 -12.72 7.12 5.89
C GLU A 124 -13.87 7.78 5.10
N GLY A 125 -14.75 6.96 4.52
CA GLY A 125 -15.98 7.44 3.88
C GLY A 125 -15.82 8.11 2.52
N SER A 126 -14.74 7.91 1.84
CA SER A 126 -14.52 8.54 0.53
C SER A 126 -14.41 7.52 -0.60
#